data_624ffdee9cee70118b9b8c175876fce3
#
_entry.id   624ffdee9cee70118b9b8c175876fce3
#
_cell.length_a   1.000
_cell.length_b   1.000
_cell.length_c   1.000
_cell.angle_alpha   90.00
_cell.angle_beta   90.00
_cell.angle_gamma   90.00
#
_symmetry.space_group_name_H-M   'P 1'
#
loop_
_entity.id
_entity.type
_entity.pdbx_description
1 polymer ?
#
loop_
_entity_poly.entity_id
_entity_poly.type
_entity_poly.pdbx_seq_one_letter_code
_entity_poly.pdbx_strand_id
1 'polypeptide(L)'
;MADTLPDVENDRCDVLDSARRGRPAAGQDPVKRSQIIEGARRVFIDKGFEAASMNDITREAGVSKGTIYVYFANKEELFEALIEEERGTIFKNMYDMLDRADDLRQTLVKFGKVLSMKITSAKVIQAQRTVIGASDRIPDMGARFYERGPKRGHDKVVKFLNAAIERGLLKIDDVDLAAYQFTELCLAGLFRQCIFAYRTTAPSQDEIDHIVRSGVSLFLKSYGTEKLAEEESH
;
A
#
# COMPACT_ATOMS: atom_id res chain seq x y z
N MET A 1 34.71 -59.47 36.57
CA MET A 1 33.34 -58.97 36.57
C MET A 1 33.40 -57.55 37.12
N ALA A 2 33.51 -56.59 36.25
CA ALA A 2 33.51 -55.15 36.59
C ALA A 2 32.38 -54.48 35.76
N ASP A 3 31.43 -54.02 36.49
CA ASP A 3 30.24 -53.34 35.99
C ASP A 3 30.61 -51.89 35.72
N THR A 4 30.49 -51.45 34.47
CA THR A 4 30.81 -50.08 34.05
C THR A 4 29.49 -49.35 33.75
N LEU A 5 29.12 -48.39 34.61
CA LEU A 5 28.03 -47.48 34.43
C LEU A 5 28.40 -46.46 33.32
N PRO A 6 27.47 -46.01 32.44
CA PRO A 6 27.75 -44.99 31.46
C PRO A 6 27.62 -43.59 32.08
N ASP A 7 28.57 -42.71 31.68
CA ASP A 7 28.65 -41.30 31.99
C ASP A 7 27.42 -40.53 31.44
N VAL A 8 26.74 -39.84 32.34
CA VAL A 8 25.73 -38.82 32.06
C VAL A 8 26.38 -37.44 32.28
N GLU A 9 27.09 -36.95 31.29
CA GLU A 9 27.56 -35.57 31.26
C GLU A 9 27.57 -35.09 29.79
N ASN A 10 26.60 -34.33 29.39
CA ASN A 10 26.74 -33.13 28.53
C ASN A 10 25.41 -32.74 27.84
N ASP A 11 24.46 -32.26 28.62
CA ASP A 11 23.24 -31.66 28.04
C ASP A 11 22.88 -30.33 28.75
N ARG A 12 23.90 -29.50 29.02
CA ARG A 12 23.72 -28.18 29.65
C ARG A 12 24.34 -27.00 28.87
N CYS A 13 24.79 -27.19 27.65
CA CYS A 13 25.44 -26.11 26.89
C CYS A 13 24.56 -25.39 25.90
N ASP A 14 23.38 -25.88 25.50
CA ASP A 14 22.60 -25.27 24.43
C ASP A 14 21.53 -24.24 24.86
N VAL A 15 21.36 -24.02 26.17
CA VAL A 15 20.34 -23.07 26.68
C VAL A 15 20.88 -21.65 26.91
N LEU A 16 22.20 -21.44 26.85
CA LEU A 16 22.82 -20.14 27.18
C LEU A 16 23.18 -19.28 25.95
N ASP A 17 23.00 -19.77 24.73
CA ASP A 17 23.36 -19.02 23.50
C ASP A 17 22.22 -18.17 22.90
N SER A 18 21.00 -18.27 23.42
CA SER A 18 19.87 -17.44 22.98
C SER A 18 19.82 -16.05 23.65
N ALA A 19 20.65 -15.77 24.65
CA ALA A 19 20.66 -14.52 25.42
C ALA A 19 21.67 -13.47 24.95
N ARG A 20 22.40 -13.71 23.85
CA ARG A 20 23.41 -12.76 23.31
C ARG A 20 23.02 -12.15 21.96
N ARG A 21 21.75 -11.96 21.66
CA ARG A 21 21.41 -10.97 20.62
C ARG A 21 21.58 -9.59 21.23
N GLY A 22 22.69 -8.95 20.85
CA GLY A 22 23.04 -7.62 21.31
C GLY A 22 21.85 -6.67 21.17
N ARG A 23 21.63 -5.81 22.16
CA ARG A 23 20.58 -4.79 22.14
C ARG A 23 20.73 -3.98 20.84
N PRO A 24 19.68 -3.84 20.01
CA PRO A 24 19.77 -3.05 18.78
C PRO A 24 20.34 -1.65 19.06
N ALA A 25 21.16 -1.13 18.15
CA ALA A 25 21.67 0.23 18.27
C ALA A 25 20.50 1.22 18.39
N ALA A 26 20.73 2.36 19.01
CA ALA A 26 19.71 3.38 19.18
C ALA A 26 19.11 3.74 17.79
N GLY A 27 17.78 3.70 17.66
CA GLY A 27 17.08 3.94 16.41
C GLY A 27 16.93 2.72 15.48
N GLN A 28 17.49 1.56 15.80
CA GLN A 28 17.45 0.36 14.95
C GLN A 28 16.54 -0.77 15.48
N ASP A 29 15.89 -0.57 16.61
CA ASP A 29 14.96 -1.56 17.16
C ASP A 29 13.62 -1.49 16.41
N PRO A 30 13.27 -2.53 15.59
CA PRO A 30 12.05 -2.55 14.79
C PRO A 30 10.79 -2.60 15.67
N VAL A 31 10.86 -3.26 16.84
CA VAL A 31 9.74 -3.34 17.79
C VAL A 31 9.44 -1.95 18.35
N LYS A 32 10.48 -1.21 18.72
CA LYS A 32 10.33 0.16 19.23
C LYS A 32 9.81 1.10 18.15
N ARG A 33 10.29 0.94 16.90
CA ARG A 33 9.80 1.73 15.75
C ARG A 33 8.31 1.50 15.50
N SER A 34 7.86 0.24 15.45
CA SER A 34 6.44 -0.11 15.30
C SER A 34 5.59 0.40 16.46
N GLN A 35 6.09 0.35 17.71
CA GLN A 35 5.40 0.91 18.88
C GLN A 35 5.12 2.41 18.72
N ILE A 36 6.10 3.17 18.20
CA ILE A 36 5.96 4.62 17.97
C ILE A 36 4.96 4.89 16.85
N ILE A 37 5.03 4.16 15.73
CA ILE A 37 4.09 4.31 14.60
C ILE A 37 2.65 3.99 15.03
N GLU A 38 2.45 2.97 15.84
CA GLU A 38 1.13 2.61 16.34
C GLU A 38 0.56 3.67 17.31
N GLY A 39 1.40 4.26 18.17
CA GLY A 39 1.01 5.42 18.98
C GLY A 39 0.63 6.63 18.12
N ALA A 40 1.40 6.90 17.06
CA ALA A 40 1.10 7.97 16.11
C ALA A 40 -0.21 7.73 15.37
N ARG A 41 -0.49 6.49 14.96
CA ARG A 41 -1.74 6.08 14.33
C ARG A 41 -2.94 6.49 15.17
N ARG A 42 -2.95 6.13 16.46
CA ARG A 42 -4.04 6.47 17.38
C ARG A 42 -4.21 7.97 17.54
N VAL A 43 -3.12 8.71 17.71
CA VAL A 43 -3.16 10.18 17.86
C VAL A 43 -3.68 10.85 16.57
N PHE A 44 -3.21 10.43 15.40
CA PHE A 44 -3.68 11.00 14.12
C PHE A 44 -5.15 10.66 13.82
N ILE A 45 -5.64 9.53 14.25
CA ILE A 45 -7.07 9.18 14.14
C ILE A 45 -7.92 10.04 15.08
N ASP A 46 -7.49 10.23 16.34
CA ASP A 46 -8.23 10.95 17.37
C ASP A 46 -8.26 12.47 17.15
N LYS A 47 -7.08 13.05 16.88
CA LYS A 47 -6.90 14.53 16.80
C LYS A 47 -6.79 15.06 15.37
N GLY A 48 -6.57 14.20 14.40
CA GLY A 48 -6.11 14.60 13.07
C GLY A 48 -4.63 14.98 13.03
N PHE A 49 -4.07 15.06 11.82
CA PHE A 49 -2.64 15.35 11.63
C PHE A 49 -2.25 16.75 12.14
N GLU A 50 -3.08 17.78 11.89
CA GLU A 50 -2.77 19.16 12.20
C GLU A 50 -2.66 19.41 13.71
N ALA A 51 -3.64 18.95 14.48
CA ALA A 51 -3.69 19.15 15.94
C ALA A 51 -2.78 18.20 16.72
N ALA A 52 -2.28 17.14 16.07
CA ALA A 52 -1.35 16.20 16.69
C ALA A 52 0.02 16.83 16.92
N SER A 53 0.63 16.51 18.07
CA SER A 53 1.99 16.92 18.41
C SER A 53 2.89 15.71 18.71
N MET A 54 4.22 15.88 18.56
CA MET A 54 5.19 14.86 18.96
C MET A 54 5.06 14.49 20.46
N ASN A 55 4.64 15.42 21.32
CA ASN A 55 4.42 15.14 22.74
C ASN A 55 3.18 14.23 22.95
N ASP A 56 2.10 14.44 22.20
CA ASP A 56 0.93 13.56 22.26
C ASP A 56 1.31 12.14 21.85
N ILE A 57 2.07 12.02 20.75
CA ILE A 57 2.52 10.73 20.23
C ILE A 57 3.46 10.04 21.21
N THR A 58 4.39 10.78 21.82
CA THR A 58 5.31 10.27 22.85
C THR A 58 4.55 9.65 24.02
N ARG A 59 3.51 10.35 24.50
CA ARG A 59 2.66 9.88 25.61
C ARG A 59 1.87 8.64 25.20
N GLU A 60 1.25 8.66 24.01
CA GLU A 60 0.41 7.57 23.52
C GLU A 60 1.23 6.32 23.18
N ALA A 61 2.43 6.48 22.65
CA ALA A 61 3.34 5.38 22.36
C ALA A 61 4.05 4.82 23.63
N GLY A 62 3.96 5.50 24.78
CA GLY A 62 4.63 5.07 26.00
C GLY A 62 6.17 5.05 25.89
N VAL A 63 6.74 6.03 25.18
CA VAL A 63 8.19 6.17 25.03
C VAL A 63 8.69 7.49 25.61
N SER A 64 10.01 7.61 25.84
CA SER A 64 10.60 8.88 26.26
C SER A 64 10.69 9.86 25.07
N LYS A 65 10.72 11.17 25.37
CA LYS A 65 10.95 12.22 24.37
C LYS A 65 12.27 12.01 23.61
N GLY A 66 13.34 11.63 24.30
CA GLY A 66 14.61 11.30 23.67
C GLY A 66 14.48 10.10 22.72
N THR A 67 13.72 9.08 23.12
CA THR A 67 13.50 7.89 22.29
C THR A 67 12.80 8.24 20.97
N ILE A 68 11.69 8.99 20.99
CA ILE A 68 10.96 9.27 19.76
C ILE A 68 11.81 10.04 18.74
N TYR A 69 12.61 11.02 19.18
CA TYR A 69 13.46 11.82 18.29
C TYR A 69 14.66 11.06 17.71
N VAL A 70 15.03 9.91 18.28
CA VAL A 70 16.03 9.00 17.70
C VAL A 70 15.47 8.27 16.47
N TYR A 71 14.15 8.04 16.40
CA TYR A 71 13.49 7.32 15.28
C TYR A 71 12.88 8.25 14.24
N PHE A 72 12.37 9.41 14.67
CA PHE A 72 11.62 10.33 13.80
C PHE A 72 11.90 11.78 14.20
N ALA A 73 12.38 12.57 13.25
CA ALA A 73 12.76 13.97 13.52
C ALA A 73 11.53 14.86 13.78
N ASN A 74 10.39 14.55 13.18
CA ASN A 74 9.16 15.35 13.26
C ASN A 74 7.91 14.47 13.02
N LYS A 75 6.73 15.08 13.16
CA LYS A 75 5.45 14.37 12.95
C LYS A 75 5.19 14.04 11.48
N GLU A 76 5.77 14.79 10.56
CA GLU A 76 5.69 14.60 9.11
C GLU A 76 6.37 13.30 8.71
N GLU A 77 7.60 13.09 9.16
CA GLU A 77 8.35 11.86 8.92
C GLU A 77 7.64 10.64 9.51
N LEU A 78 7.07 10.81 10.70
CA LEU A 78 6.31 9.75 11.36
C LEU A 78 5.00 9.43 10.62
N PHE A 79 4.32 10.45 10.09
CA PHE A 79 3.14 10.26 9.25
C PHE A 79 3.48 9.54 7.93
N GLU A 80 4.56 9.92 7.27
CA GLU A 80 5.05 9.23 6.07
C GLU A 80 5.36 7.75 6.36
N ALA A 81 6.03 7.47 7.48
CA ALA A 81 6.32 6.10 7.89
C ALA A 81 5.05 5.28 8.16
N LEU A 82 4.05 5.90 8.78
CA LEU A 82 2.73 5.29 9.00
C LEU A 82 2.04 4.97 7.66
N ILE A 83 2.03 5.92 6.72
CA ILE A 83 1.44 5.73 5.39
C ILE A 83 2.14 4.60 4.63
N GLU A 84 3.48 4.51 4.71
CA GLU A 84 4.24 3.47 4.03
C GLU A 84 3.93 2.06 4.59
N GLU A 85 3.86 1.93 5.92
CA GLU A 85 3.51 0.67 6.59
C GLU A 85 2.08 0.23 6.22
N GLU A 86 1.12 1.16 6.26
CA GLU A 86 -0.26 0.90 5.88
C GLU A 86 -0.42 0.54 4.41
N ARG A 87 0.32 1.24 3.53
CA ARG A 87 0.31 0.93 2.10
C ARG A 87 0.81 -0.49 1.85
N GLY A 88 1.92 -0.89 2.48
CA GLY A 88 2.44 -2.26 2.40
C GLY A 88 1.38 -3.29 2.75
N THR A 89 0.53 -2.99 3.73
CA THR A 89 -0.58 -3.87 4.15
C THR A 89 -1.78 -3.78 3.21
N ILE A 90 -2.24 -2.56 2.88
CA ILE A 90 -3.46 -2.33 2.08
C ILE A 90 -3.30 -2.85 0.65
N PHE A 91 -2.17 -2.57 0.01
CA PHE A 91 -1.92 -2.90 -1.39
C PHE A 91 -1.12 -4.20 -1.58
N LYS A 92 -0.79 -4.90 -0.48
CA LYS A 92 -0.14 -6.21 -0.54
C LYS A 92 -0.99 -7.15 -1.42
N ASN A 93 -0.32 -7.91 -2.27
CA ASN A 93 -0.92 -8.90 -3.17
C ASN A 93 -1.83 -8.33 -4.28
N MET A 94 -2.16 -7.01 -4.27
CA MET A 94 -2.98 -6.43 -5.35
C MET A 94 -2.26 -6.47 -6.70
N TYR A 95 -0.99 -6.10 -6.71
CA TYR A 95 -0.18 -6.09 -7.94
C TYR A 95 0.26 -7.48 -8.39
N ASP A 96 0.30 -8.47 -7.50
CA ASP A 96 0.62 -9.86 -7.84
C ASP A 96 -0.41 -10.49 -8.79
N MET A 97 -1.64 -9.92 -8.84
CA MET A 97 -2.66 -10.34 -9.79
C MET A 97 -2.29 -10.01 -11.24
N LEU A 98 -1.51 -8.95 -11.44
CA LEU A 98 -1.03 -8.55 -12.77
C LEU A 98 0.08 -9.47 -13.29
N ASP A 99 0.87 -10.08 -12.39
CA ASP A 99 1.96 -10.98 -12.77
C ASP A 99 1.47 -12.40 -13.14
N ARG A 100 0.21 -12.75 -12.82
CA ARG A 100 -0.37 -14.10 -13.04
C ARG A 100 -1.54 -14.12 -14.02
N ALA A 101 -1.55 -13.21 -14.96
CA ALA A 101 -2.69 -12.97 -15.84
C ALA A 101 -2.73 -13.94 -17.03
N ASP A 102 -3.64 -14.91 -17.00
CA ASP A 102 -3.95 -15.77 -18.15
C ASP A 102 -5.00 -15.10 -19.07
N ASP A 103 -6.05 -14.52 -18.49
CA ASP A 103 -7.13 -13.81 -19.19
C ASP A 103 -7.00 -12.30 -18.94
N LEU A 104 -6.78 -11.54 -20.00
CA LEU A 104 -6.56 -10.09 -19.93
C LEU A 104 -7.78 -9.35 -19.37
N ARG A 105 -8.98 -9.61 -19.89
CA ARG A 105 -10.22 -8.93 -19.47
C ARG A 105 -10.54 -9.22 -18.02
N GLN A 106 -10.53 -10.47 -17.63
CA GLN A 106 -10.81 -10.85 -16.24
C GLN A 106 -9.78 -10.25 -15.26
N THR A 107 -8.50 -10.20 -15.65
CA THR A 107 -7.45 -9.61 -14.84
C THR A 107 -7.67 -8.12 -14.67
N LEU A 108 -7.95 -7.37 -15.76
CA LEU A 108 -8.25 -5.95 -15.68
C LEU A 108 -9.49 -5.67 -14.81
N VAL A 109 -10.56 -6.47 -14.93
CA VAL A 109 -11.76 -6.33 -14.09
C VAL A 109 -11.44 -6.61 -12.62
N LYS A 110 -10.76 -7.71 -12.31
CA LYS A 110 -10.39 -8.06 -10.91
C LYS A 110 -9.50 -6.99 -10.29
N PHE A 111 -8.47 -6.57 -11.02
CA PHE A 111 -7.55 -5.54 -10.55
C PHE A 111 -8.27 -4.20 -10.36
N GLY A 112 -9.06 -3.75 -11.33
CA GLY A 112 -9.82 -2.50 -11.24
C GLY A 112 -10.78 -2.46 -10.06
N LYS A 113 -11.46 -3.56 -9.76
CA LYS A 113 -12.34 -3.69 -8.58
C LYS A 113 -11.58 -3.54 -7.27
N VAL A 114 -10.45 -4.26 -7.13
CA VAL A 114 -9.62 -4.20 -5.92
C VAL A 114 -9.00 -2.81 -5.78
N LEU A 115 -8.52 -2.21 -6.88
CA LEU A 115 -8.00 -0.84 -6.90
C LEU A 115 -9.07 0.15 -6.41
N SER A 116 -10.26 0.13 -7.03
CA SER A 116 -11.35 1.06 -6.69
C SER A 116 -11.78 0.92 -5.23
N MET A 117 -11.97 -0.31 -4.75
CA MET A 117 -12.32 -0.58 -3.36
C MET A 117 -11.26 -0.05 -2.38
N LYS A 118 -9.97 -0.23 -2.69
CA LYS A 118 -8.87 0.23 -1.81
C LYS A 118 -8.73 1.75 -1.85
N ILE A 119 -8.73 2.36 -3.04
CA ILE A 119 -8.56 3.82 -3.20
C ILE A 119 -9.72 4.60 -2.58
N THR A 120 -10.96 4.08 -2.65
CA THR A 120 -12.15 4.73 -2.08
C THR A 120 -12.42 4.34 -0.63
N SER A 121 -11.58 3.51 -0.01
CA SER A 121 -11.72 3.16 1.41
C SER A 121 -11.52 4.40 2.30
N ALA A 122 -12.26 4.47 3.41
CA ALA A 122 -12.20 5.60 4.34
C ALA A 122 -10.76 5.93 4.77
N LYS A 123 -9.95 4.90 5.02
CA LYS A 123 -8.56 5.02 5.46
C LYS A 123 -7.66 5.68 4.39
N VAL A 124 -7.76 5.24 3.14
CA VAL A 124 -6.95 5.79 2.04
C VAL A 124 -7.42 7.22 1.70
N ILE A 125 -8.72 7.47 1.69
CA ILE A 125 -9.28 8.81 1.47
C ILE A 125 -8.82 9.78 2.57
N GLN A 126 -8.84 9.38 3.84
CA GLN A 126 -8.36 10.23 4.94
C GLN A 126 -6.86 10.54 4.79
N ALA A 127 -6.03 9.55 4.47
CA ALA A 127 -4.61 9.74 4.23
C ALA A 127 -4.35 10.72 3.09
N GLN A 128 -5.06 10.59 1.95
CA GLN A 128 -4.94 11.50 0.82
C GLN A 128 -5.36 12.93 1.17
N ARG A 129 -6.48 13.11 1.89
CA ARG A 129 -6.90 14.44 2.36
C ARG A 129 -5.85 15.09 3.26
N THR A 130 -5.23 14.32 4.16
CA THR A 130 -4.16 14.81 5.03
C THR A 130 -2.97 15.27 4.20
N VAL A 131 -2.53 14.49 3.22
CA VAL A 131 -1.42 14.87 2.32
C VAL A 131 -1.77 16.11 1.52
N ILE A 132 -2.96 16.17 0.91
CA ILE A 132 -3.43 17.34 0.14
C ILE A 132 -3.43 18.60 1.01
N GLY A 133 -4.01 18.52 2.21
CA GLY A 133 -4.06 19.67 3.13
C GLY A 133 -2.70 20.12 3.66
N ALA A 134 -1.70 19.23 3.70
CA ALA A 134 -0.35 19.54 4.13
C ALA A 134 0.58 20.01 2.99
N SER A 135 0.26 19.72 1.72
CA SER A 135 1.15 19.91 0.57
C SER A 135 1.59 21.36 0.35
N ASP A 136 0.74 22.34 0.66
CA ASP A 136 1.10 23.76 0.52
C ASP A 136 2.15 24.20 1.55
N ARG A 137 2.16 23.58 2.74
CA ARG A 137 3.06 23.91 3.84
C ARG A 137 4.32 23.05 3.86
N ILE A 138 4.20 21.83 3.35
CA ILE A 138 5.26 20.81 3.30
C ILE A 138 5.35 20.28 1.85
N PRO A 139 5.92 21.05 0.91
CA PRO A 139 5.87 20.71 -0.53
C PRO A 139 6.40 19.32 -0.86
N ASP A 140 7.48 18.89 -0.20
CA ASP A 140 8.08 17.57 -0.42
C ASP A 140 7.20 16.40 0.04
N MET A 141 6.26 16.62 0.95
CA MET A 141 5.38 15.57 1.44
C MET A 141 4.47 15.01 0.34
N GLY A 142 3.87 15.89 -0.45
CA GLY A 142 3.04 15.51 -1.59
C GLY A 142 3.83 14.73 -2.65
N ALA A 143 5.02 15.24 -3.01
CA ALA A 143 5.90 14.61 -3.97
C ALA A 143 6.33 13.19 -3.52
N ARG A 144 6.82 13.06 -2.28
CA ARG A 144 7.22 11.76 -1.71
C ARG A 144 6.04 10.78 -1.61
N PHE A 145 4.87 11.26 -1.22
CA PHE A 145 3.66 10.43 -1.20
C PHE A 145 3.33 9.89 -2.60
N TYR A 146 3.35 10.76 -3.61
CA TYR A 146 3.06 10.39 -4.99
C TYR A 146 4.07 9.38 -5.53
N GLU A 147 5.37 9.65 -5.40
CA GLU A 147 6.43 8.79 -5.90
C GLU A 147 6.43 7.40 -5.25
N ARG A 148 6.25 7.35 -3.92
CA ARG A 148 6.28 6.08 -3.19
C ARG A 148 5.01 5.24 -3.37
N GLY A 149 3.90 5.84 -3.78
CA GLY A 149 2.60 5.18 -3.91
C GLY A 149 2.05 5.16 -5.33
N PRO A 150 1.31 6.19 -5.74
CA PRO A 150 0.64 6.25 -7.03
C PRO A 150 1.57 5.93 -8.20
N LYS A 151 2.77 6.54 -8.24
CA LYS A 151 3.75 6.28 -9.32
C LYS A 151 4.19 4.82 -9.37
N ARG A 152 4.53 4.21 -8.25
CA ARG A 152 4.90 2.77 -8.23
C ARG A 152 3.75 1.86 -8.68
N GLY A 153 2.53 2.22 -8.32
CA GLY A 153 1.34 1.52 -8.80
C GLY A 153 1.17 1.65 -10.30
N HIS A 154 1.34 2.85 -10.82
CA HIS A 154 1.30 3.17 -12.23
C HIS A 154 2.36 2.36 -13.01
N ASP A 155 3.62 2.34 -12.56
CA ASP A 155 4.71 1.57 -13.18
C ASP A 155 4.39 0.06 -13.29
N LYS A 156 3.64 -0.50 -12.32
CA LYS A 156 3.15 -1.89 -12.37
C LYS A 156 2.10 -2.09 -13.45
N VAL A 157 1.17 -1.16 -13.61
CA VAL A 157 0.16 -1.20 -14.69
C VAL A 157 0.83 -1.07 -16.05
N VAL A 158 1.77 -0.14 -16.22
CA VAL A 158 2.57 0.02 -17.46
C VAL A 158 3.27 -1.28 -17.82
N LYS A 159 3.94 -1.93 -16.86
CA LYS A 159 4.58 -3.24 -17.08
C LYS A 159 3.60 -4.30 -17.55
N PHE A 160 2.43 -4.36 -16.92
CA PHE A 160 1.38 -5.30 -17.30
C PHE A 160 0.85 -5.06 -18.72
N LEU A 161 0.58 -3.80 -19.08
CA LEU A 161 0.11 -3.45 -20.43
C LEU A 161 1.15 -3.78 -21.50
N ASN A 162 2.45 -3.51 -21.24
CA ASN A 162 3.53 -3.91 -22.14
C ASN A 162 3.57 -5.43 -22.39
N ALA A 163 3.43 -6.23 -21.35
CA ALA A 163 3.36 -7.68 -21.50
C ALA A 163 2.13 -8.14 -22.34
N ALA A 164 1.00 -7.43 -22.24
CA ALA A 164 -0.17 -7.70 -23.08
C ALA A 164 0.04 -7.28 -24.54
N ILE A 165 0.79 -6.21 -24.79
CA ILE A 165 1.21 -5.77 -26.13
C ILE A 165 2.16 -6.81 -26.75
N GLU A 166 3.16 -7.30 -26.02
CA GLU A 166 4.09 -8.33 -26.47
C GLU A 166 3.36 -9.63 -26.85
N ARG A 167 2.27 -9.96 -26.15
CA ARG A 167 1.40 -11.08 -26.48
C ARG A 167 0.50 -10.80 -27.71
N GLY A 168 0.48 -9.57 -28.22
CA GLY A 168 -0.37 -9.14 -29.32
C GLY A 168 -1.85 -8.95 -28.96
N LEU A 169 -2.19 -8.83 -27.68
CA LEU A 169 -3.57 -8.66 -27.19
C LEU A 169 -4.00 -7.18 -27.15
N LEU A 170 -3.04 -6.28 -27.04
CA LEU A 170 -3.27 -4.83 -27.04
C LEU A 170 -2.40 -4.15 -28.11
N LYS A 171 -2.92 -3.03 -28.66
CA LYS A 171 -2.20 -2.11 -29.52
C LYS A 171 -2.33 -0.72 -28.92
N ILE A 172 -1.23 -0.21 -28.33
CA ILE A 172 -1.18 1.05 -27.61
C ILE A 172 0.08 1.80 -28.05
N ASP A 173 -0.06 3.05 -28.50
CA ASP A 173 1.06 3.89 -28.90
C ASP A 173 1.73 4.57 -27.69
N ASP A 174 0.92 5.05 -26.72
CA ASP A 174 1.38 5.67 -25.48
C ASP A 174 0.89 4.84 -24.28
N VAL A 175 1.75 3.93 -23.83
CA VAL A 175 1.42 2.99 -22.74
C VAL A 175 1.33 3.70 -21.40
N ASP A 176 2.13 4.75 -21.20
CA ASP A 176 2.12 5.54 -19.98
C ASP A 176 0.77 6.24 -19.79
N LEU A 177 0.30 6.94 -20.83
CA LEU A 177 -1.01 7.58 -20.83
C LEU A 177 -2.15 6.55 -20.70
N ALA A 178 -2.07 5.42 -21.40
CA ALA A 178 -3.10 4.38 -21.33
C ALA A 178 -3.22 3.78 -19.92
N ALA A 179 -2.13 3.64 -19.19
CA ALA A 179 -2.16 3.18 -17.80
C ALA A 179 -2.90 4.17 -16.87
N TYR A 180 -2.71 5.49 -17.06
CA TYR A 180 -3.51 6.50 -16.37
C TYR A 180 -4.99 6.42 -16.77
N GLN A 181 -5.29 6.34 -18.07
CA GLN A 181 -6.67 6.23 -18.56
C GLN A 181 -7.38 5.02 -17.95
N PHE A 182 -6.73 3.88 -17.91
CA PHE A 182 -7.30 2.68 -17.31
C PHE A 182 -7.65 2.87 -15.82
N THR A 183 -6.71 3.43 -15.04
CA THR A 183 -6.94 3.68 -13.61
C THR A 183 -8.05 4.69 -13.37
N GLU A 184 -8.11 5.77 -14.14
CA GLU A 184 -9.16 6.79 -14.03
C GLU A 184 -10.53 6.24 -14.45
N LEU A 185 -10.60 5.39 -15.47
CA LEU A 185 -11.84 4.71 -15.86
C LEU A 185 -12.37 3.82 -14.73
N CYS A 186 -11.50 3.11 -14.01
CA CYS A 186 -11.89 2.30 -12.86
C CYS A 186 -12.39 3.13 -11.67
N LEU A 187 -11.96 4.38 -11.56
CA LEU A 187 -12.31 5.30 -10.46
C LEU A 187 -13.37 6.34 -10.85
N ALA A 188 -13.92 6.25 -12.07
CA ALA A 188 -14.80 7.26 -12.66
C ALA A 188 -15.91 7.74 -11.73
N GLY A 189 -15.81 9.00 -11.31
CA GLY A 189 -16.73 9.65 -10.37
C GLY A 189 -16.54 9.27 -8.89
N LEU A 190 -16.24 8.02 -8.57
CA LEU A 190 -16.17 7.52 -7.19
C LEU A 190 -15.13 8.23 -6.35
N PHE A 191 -13.91 8.33 -6.86
CA PHE A 191 -12.80 8.93 -6.11
C PHE A 191 -13.09 10.39 -5.73
N ARG A 192 -13.57 11.20 -6.70
CA ARG A 192 -13.90 12.62 -6.45
C ARG A 192 -15.02 12.78 -5.45
N GLN A 193 -16.08 11.98 -5.52
CA GLN A 193 -17.15 11.99 -4.55
C GLN A 193 -16.66 11.67 -3.13
N CYS A 194 -15.72 10.72 -3.00
CA CYS A 194 -15.13 10.37 -1.71
C CYS A 194 -14.18 11.47 -1.22
N ILE A 195 -13.26 11.98 -2.06
CA ILE A 195 -12.22 12.92 -1.61
C ILE A 195 -12.81 14.27 -1.18
N PHE A 196 -13.90 14.73 -1.83
CA PHE A 196 -14.61 15.95 -1.47
C PHE A 196 -15.70 15.75 -0.40
N ALA A 197 -15.82 14.58 0.20
CA ALA A 197 -16.86 14.25 1.19
C ALA A 197 -18.31 14.46 0.68
N TYR A 198 -18.52 14.52 -0.63
CA TYR A 198 -19.86 14.47 -1.21
C TYR A 198 -20.53 13.12 -0.88
N ARG A 199 -19.76 12.06 -0.88
CA ARG A 199 -20.14 10.74 -0.41
C ARG A 199 -19.49 10.47 0.95
N THR A 200 -20.30 10.10 1.94
CA THR A 200 -19.86 9.82 3.32
C THR A 200 -19.63 8.33 3.60
N THR A 201 -20.18 7.45 2.74
CA THR A 201 -20.01 5.99 2.82
C THR A 201 -19.16 5.49 1.66
N ALA A 202 -18.44 4.39 1.88
CA ALA A 202 -17.72 3.73 0.80
C ALA A 202 -18.69 3.29 -0.32
N PRO A 203 -18.26 3.30 -1.60
CA PRO A 203 -19.05 2.76 -2.69
C PRO A 203 -19.40 1.28 -2.44
N SER A 204 -20.59 0.85 -2.87
CA SER A 204 -20.97 -0.56 -2.81
C SER A 204 -20.17 -1.40 -3.82
N GLN A 205 -20.13 -2.71 -3.60
CA GLN A 205 -19.47 -3.62 -4.55
C GLN A 205 -20.14 -3.58 -5.93
N ASP A 206 -21.46 -3.43 -5.99
CA ASP A 206 -22.20 -3.36 -7.24
C ASP A 206 -21.88 -2.07 -8.02
N GLU A 207 -21.77 -0.93 -7.34
CA GLU A 207 -21.33 0.33 -7.97
C GLU A 207 -19.92 0.20 -8.54
N ILE A 208 -19.00 -0.37 -7.77
CA ILE A 208 -17.63 -0.62 -8.21
C ILE A 208 -17.61 -1.58 -9.41
N ASP A 209 -18.35 -2.69 -9.33
CA ASP A 209 -18.43 -3.67 -10.43
C ASP A 209 -18.93 -3.03 -11.71
N HIS A 210 -20.02 -2.27 -11.63
CA HIS A 210 -20.62 -1.58 -12.77
C HIS A 210 -19.62 -0.61 -13.45
N ILE A 211 -18.99 0.24 -12.66
CA ILE A 211 -18.03 1.23 -13.19
C ILE A 211 -16.80 0.56 -13.78
N VAL A 212 -16.23 -0.42 -13.08
CA VAL A 212 -15.03 -1.11 -13.54
C VAL A 212 -15.29 -1.91 -14.82
N ARG A 213 -16.39 -2.66 -14.92
CA ARG A 213 -16.72 -3.38 -16.15
C ARG A 213 -16.94 -2.44 -17.32
N SER A 214 -17.63 -1.33 -17.11
CA SER A 214 -17.80 -0.30 -18.14
C SER A 214 -16.46 0.29 -18.56
N GLY A 215 -15.60 0.67 -17.60
CA GLY A 215 -14.26 1.19 -17.87
C GLY A 215 -13.36 0.23 -18.62
N VAL A 216 -13.32 -1.04 -18.22
CA VAL A 216 -12.57 -2.10 -18.92
C VAL A 216 -13.12 -2.31 -20.31
N SER A 217 -14.45 -2.30 -20.51
CA SER A 217 -15.04 -2.44 -21.83
C SER A 217 -14.64 -1.30 -22.77
N LEU A 218 -14.65 -0.05 -22.27
CA LEU A 218 -14.19 1.12 -23.03
C LEU A 218 -12.70 1.01 -23.38
N PHE A 219 -11.87 0.64 -22.42
CA PHE A 219 -10.44 0.48 -22.58
C PHE A 219 -10.12 -0.57 -23.66
N LEU A 220 -10.71 -1.75 -23.56
CA LEU A 220 -10.48 -2.85 -24.52
C LEU A 220 -11.10 -2.58 -25.90
N LYS A 221 -12.17 -1.81 -26.00
CA LYS A 221 -12.68 -1.35 -27.31
C LYS A 221 -11.71 -0.42 -28.03
N SER A 222 -10.95 0.37 -27.28
CA SER A 222 -9.98 1.33 -27.85
C SER A 222 -8.64 0.67 -28.17
N TYR A 223 -8.18 -0.27 -27.33
CA TYR A 223 -6.83 -0.80 -27.36
C TYR A 223 -6.73 -2.30 -27.64
N GLY A 224 -7.83 -3.06 -27.59
CA GLY A 224 -7.86 -4.49 -27.87
C GLY A 224 -7.66 -4.79 -29.35
N THR A 225 -7.01 -5.90 -29.65
CA THR A 225 -6.78 -6.39 -31.01
C THR A 225 -7.81 -7.43 -31.40
N GLU A 226 -7.82 -7.83 -32.68
CA GLU A 226 -8.63 -8.95 -33.18
C GLU A 226 -8.28 -10.27 -32.47
N LYS A 227 -6.99 -10.48 -32.16
CA LYS A 227 -6.52 -11.64 -31.40
C LYS A 227 -7.17 -11.74 -30.00
N LEU A 228 -7.32 -10.62 -29.31
CA LEU A 228 -8.04 -10.60 -28.03
C LEU A 228 -9.51 -11.02 -28.21
N ALA A 229 -10.19 -10.53 -29.27
CA ALA A 229 -11.57 -10.89 -29.55
C ALA A 229 -11.73 -12.40 -29.87
N GLU A 230 -10.75 -12.99 -30.52
CA GLU A 230 -10.71 -14.44 -30.81
C GLU A 230 -10.53 -15.26 -29.53
N GLU A 231 -9.58 -14.84 -28.61
CA GLU A 231 -9.35 -15.51 -27.33
C GLU A 231 -10.60 -15.45 -26.42
N GLU A 232 -11.39 -14.37 -26.48
CA GLU A 232 -12.60 -14.18 -25.66
C GLU A 232 -13.81 -14.99 -26.22
N SER A 233 -13.71 -15.51 -27.44
CA SER A 233 -14.80 -16.27 -28.11
C SER A 233 -14.70 -17.78 -27.88
N HIS A 234 -13.60 -18.25 -27.26
CA HIS A 234 -13.31 -19.66 -26.95
C HIS A 234 -13.34 -19.89 -25.43
#